data_476cae61a930d1afdd3e91224194ae19
#
_entry.id   476cae61a930d1afdd3e91224194ae19
#
_cell.length_a   1.000
_cell.length_b   1.000
_cell.length_c   1.000
_cell.angle_alpha   90.00
_cell.angle_beta   90.00
_cell.angle_gamma   90.00
#
_symmetry.space_group_name_H-M   'P 1'
#
loop_
_entity.id
_entity.type
_entity.pdbx_description
1 polymer ?
#
loop_
_entity_poly.entity_id
_entity_poly.type
_entity_poly.pdbx_seq_one_letter_code
_entity_poly.pdbx_strand_id
1 'polypeptide(L)'
;MSIKYEIQSIKNSQSTGEERHFARIYEGAPMSASQLENSIESSCSLTKGDVEAALSALREQMLSELSQGNRFYIPNIGYFSLSVDLDMPDGKSVDKARGDYISVRNIKFRPDFSLLQEVKTKARFERAQFSTKSKVFTEEEMLEKIKEYLSANSYINRRAMEMLFNLRQSTALKWLRHFTETGVLRKEGERNYPVYFLNK
;
A
#
# COMPACT_ATOMS: atom_id res chain seq x y z
N MET A 1 17.42 8.05 8.83
CA MET A 1 16.71 7.26 7.82
C MET A 1 15.67 8.15 7.17
N SER A 2 15.53 8.15 5.83
CA SER A 2 14.59 9.03 5.11
C SER A 2 13.42 8.22 4.58
N ILE A 3 12.23 8.84 4.58
CA ILE A 3 11.01 8.27 4.01
C ILE A 3 11.08 8.43 2.51
N LYS A 4 11.08 7.33 1.78
CA LYS A 4 11.07 7.37 0.31
C LYS A 4 9.69 7.74 -0.20
N TYR A 5 9.63 8.67 -1.17
CA TYR A 5 8.38 9.09 -1.81
C TYR A 5 8.52 9.18 -3.32
N GLU A 6 7.40 9.11 -4.02
CA GLU A 6 7.26 9.43 -5.44
C GLU A 6 6.18 10.48 -5.67
N ILE A 7 6.27 11.23 -6.76
CA ILE A 7 5.20 12.11 -7.21
C ILE A 7 4.35 11.36 -8.23
N GLN A 8 3.06 11.33 -7.99
CA GLN A 8 2.06 10.77 -8.91
C GLN A 8 1.13 11.87 -9.39
N SER A 9 0.59 11.69 -10.59
CA SER A 9 -0.43 12.58 -11.14
C SER A 9 -1.72 11.81 -11.46
N ILE A 10 -2.84 12.48 -11.28
CA ILE A 10 -4.17 11.99 -11.68
C ILE A 10 -4.77 13.03 -12.62
N LYS A 11 -5.17 12.57 -13.81
CA LYS A 11 -6.01 13.36 -14.72
C LYS A 11 -7.46 13.11 -14.33
N ASN A 12 -8.16 14.16 -13.91
CA ASN A 12 -9.57 14.07 -13.63
C ASN A 12 -10.33 14.04 -14.97
N SER A 13 -11.04 12.96 -15.25
CA SER A 13 -11.82 12.81 -16.49
C SER A 13 -13.05 13.72 -16.57
N GLN A 14 -13.42 14.37 -15.48
CA GLN A 14 -14.63 15.22 -15.38
C GLN A 14 -14.35 16.73 -15.20
N SER A 15 -13.11 17.16 -15.10
CA SER A 15 -12.77 18.59 -14.97
C SER A 15 -11.71 19.00 -15.97
N THR A 16 -11.82 20.18 -16.49
CA THR A 16 -11.01 21.03 -17.37
C THR A 16 -9.50 20.70 -17.56
N GLY A 17 -9.11 19.43 -17.61
CA GLY A 17 -7.75 19.09 -18.04
C GLY A 17 -6.62 19.36 -17.05
N GLU A 18 -6.89 19.84 -15.84
CA GLU A 18 -5.86 20.08 -14.83
C GLU A 18 -5.35 18.77 -14.24
N GLU A 19 -4.06 18.55 -14.35
CA GLU A 19 -3.37 17.41 -13.77
C GLU A 19 -3.06 17.72 -12.29
N ARG A 20 -3.63 16.93 -11.37
CA ARG A 20 -3.32 17.02 -9.94
C ARG A 20 -2.13 16.16 -9.58
N HIS A 21 -1.12 16.76 -8.99
CA HIS A 21 0.04 16.06 -8.46
C HIS A 21 -0.10 15.81 -6.96
N PHE A 22 0.30 14.62 -6.53
CA PHE A 22 0.34 14.26 -5.11
C PHE A 22 1.56 13.39 -4.79
N ALA A 23 2.07 13.53 -3.57
CA ALA A 23 3.16 12.67 -3.10
C ALA A 23 2.60 11.37 -2.53
N ARG A 24 3.22 10.26 -2.86
CA ARG A 24 2.96 8.95 -2.28
C ARG A 24 4.22 8.41 -1.63
N ILE A 25 4.12 8.01 -0.37
CA ILE A 25 5.23 7.38 0.35
C ILE A 25 5.30 5.88 0.05
N TYR A 26 6.50 5.33 0.17
CA TYR A 26 6.71 3.89 0.17
C TYR A 26 6.59 3.39 1.60
N GLU A 27 5.50 2.71 1.89
CA GLU A 27 5.27 2.10 3.18
C GLU A 27 6.09 0.81 3.28
N GLY A 28 6.85 0.67 4.38
CA GLY A 28 7.52 -0.57 4.73
C GLY A 28 6.54 -1.61 5.28
N ALA A 29 7.02 -2.81 5.51
CA ALA A 29 6.25 -3.81 6.23
C ALA A 29 5.93 -3.30 7.66
N PRO A 30 4.72 -3.57 8.18
CA PRO A 30 4.38 -3.20 9.55
C PRO A 30 5.28 -3.96 10.54
N MET A 31 5.60 -3.32 11.66
CA MET A 31 6.27 -3.97 12.78
C MET A 31 5.39 -5.13 13.28
N SER A 32 5.97 -6.32 13.46
CA SER A 32 5.25 -7.45 14.03
C SER A 32 5.04 -7.27 15.54
N ALA A 33 4.07 -8.01 16.11
CA ALA A 33 3.83 -8.00 17.57
C ALA A 33 5.10 -8.32 18.35
N SER A 34 5.82 -9.37 17.96
CA SER A 34 7.06 -9.79 18.63
C SER A 34 8.19 -8.73 18.51
N GLN A 35 8.27 -8.00 17.41
CA GLN A 35 9.22 -6.89 17.28
C GLN A 35 8.85 -5.71 18.19
N LEU A 36 7.56 -5.41 18.32
CA LEU A 36 7.07 -4.38 19.23
C LEU A 36 7.37 -4.75 20.68
N GLU A 37 7.04 -5.96 21.11
CA GLU A 37 7.30 -6.47 22.45
C GLU A 37 8.79 -6.42 22.78
N ASN A 38 9.66 -6.94 21.91
CA ASN A 38 11.12 -6.88 22.07
C ASN A 38 11.64 -5.44 22.20
N SER A 39 11.09 -4.51 21.40
CA SER A 39 11.51 -3.12 21.42
C SER A 39 11.12 -2.43 22.75
N ILE A 40 9.93 -2.72 23.27
CA ILE A 40 9.48 -2.20 24.56
C ILE A 40 10.29 -2.80 25.71
N GLU A 41 10.45 -4.13 25.74
CA GLU A 41 11.25 -4.84 26.75
C GLU A 41 12.69 -4.29 26.81
N SER A 42 13.32 -4.01 25.67
CA SER A 42 14.67 -3.43 25.63
C SER A 42 14.75 -1.98 26.10
N SER A 43 13.62 -1.26 26.15
CA SER A 43 13.54 0.17 26.46
C SER A 43 13.06 0.46 27.91
N CYS A 44 12.50 -0.53 28.60
CA CYS A 44 11.96 -0.39 29.94
C CYS A 44 12.05 -1.72 30.73
N SER A 45 11.54 -1.73 31.95
CA SER A 45 11.57 -2.91 32.85
C SER A 45 10.40 -3.89 32.63
N LEU A 46 9.54 -3.67 31.64
CA LEU A 46 8.44 -4.59 31.34
C LEU A 46 8.94 -5.81 30.59
N THR A 47 8.43 -6.98 30.96
CA THR A 47 8.65 -8.21 30.20
C THR A 47 7.72 -8.27 28.98
N LYS A 48 8.00 -9.12 28.00
CA LYS A 48 7.10 -9.36 26.86
C LYS A 48 5.68 -9.73 27.32
N GLY A 49 5.56 -10.58 28.35
CA GLY A 49 4.28 -10.97 28.89
C GLY A 49 3.50 -9.79 29.48
N ASP A 50 4.19 -8.87 30.16
CA ASP A 50 3.56 -7.66 30.68
C ASP A 50 3.06 -6.75 29.55
N VAL A 51 3.84 -6.63 28.46
CA VAL A 51 3.45 -5.85 27.28
C VAL A 51 2.22 -6.46 26.60
N GLU A 52 2.20 -7.78 26.41
CA GLU A 52 1.07 -8.49 25.82
C GLU A 52 -0.20 -8.32 26.67
N ALA A 53 -0.07 -8.49 27.99
CA ALA A 53 -1.17 -8.30 28.94
C ALA A 53 -1.71 -6.86 28.90
N ALA A 54 -0.82 -5.86 28.90
CA ALA A 54 -1.21 -4.46 28.83
C ALA A 54 -1.94 -4.11 27.52
N LEU A 55 -1.44 -4.61 26.37
CA LEU A 55 -2.09 -4.41 25.08
C LEU A 55 -3.47 -5.10 25.00
N SER A 56 -3.60 -6.30 25.58
CA SER A 56 -4.87 -7.01 25.67
C SER A 56 -5.89 -6.25 26.50
N ALA A 57 -5.49 -5.80 27.70
CA ALA A 57 -6.35 -5.00 28.57
C ALA A 57 -6.76 -3.68 27.89
N LEU A 58 -5.84 -2.99 27.21
CA LEU A 58 -6.12 -1.77 26.45
C LEU A 58 -7.15 -2.02 25.35
N ARG A 59 -7.02 -3.12 24.61
CA ARG A 59 -7.97 -3.54 23.57
C ARG A 59 -9.37 -3.77 24.14
N GLU A 60 -9.47 -4.43 25.28
CA GLU A 60 -10.76 -4.70 25.94
C GLU A 60 -11.44 -3.41 26.39
N GLN A 61 -10.69 -2.48 26.99
CA GLN A 61 -11.22 -1.17 27.38
C GLN A 61 -11.67 -0.36 26.15
N MET A 62 -10.89 -0.37 25.09
CA MET A 62 -11.26 0.30 23.83
C MET A 62 -12.56 -0.29 23.25
N LEU A 63 -12.69 -1.63 23.25
CA LEU A 63 -13.90 -2.30 22.77
C LEU A 63 -15.11 -1.90 23.61
N SER A 64 -14.98 -1.91 24.94
CA SER A 64 -16.05 -1.53 25.86
C SER A 64 -16.54 -0.11 25.61
N GLU A 65 -15.63 0.87 25.57
CA GLU A 65 -15.99 2.28 25.38
C GLU A 65 -16.59 2.55 24.02
N LEU A 66 -15.98 2.04 22.95
CA LEU A 66 -16.49 2.23 21.59
C LEU A 66 -17.85 1.57 21.39
N SER A 67 -18.10 0.39 22.00
CA SER A 67 -19.41 -0.28 21.92
C SER A 67 -20.53 0.50 22.58
N GLN A 68 -20.21 1.38 23.51
CA GLN A 68 -21.16 2.30 24.16
C GLN A 68 -21.32 3.63 23.41
N GLY A 69 -20.60 3.80 22.29
CA GLY A 69 -20.61 5.03 21.49
C GLY A 69 -19.68 6.13 22.03
N ASN A 70 -18.90 5.83 23.06
CA ASN A 70 -17.93 6.75 23.63
C ASN A 70 -16.69 6.89 22.75
N ARG A 71 -15.98 8.01 22.88
CA ARG A 71 -14.63 8.15 22.34
C ARG A 71 -13.63 7.53 23.30
N PHE A 72 -12.67 6.82 22.75
CA PHE A 72 -11.57 6.25 23.54
C PHE A 72 -10.30 7.05 23.33
N TYR A 73 -9.68 7.51 24.40
CA TYR A 73 -8.45 8.30 24.39
C TYR A 73 -7.28 7.52 24.94
N ILE A 74 -6.21 7.41 24.16
CA ILE A 74 -4.92 6.90 24.65
C ILE A 74 -3.97 8.11 24.80
N PRO A 75 -3.49 8.38 26.03
CA PRO A 75 -2.60 9.51 26.28
C PRO A 75 -1.39 9.53 25.35
N ASN A 76 -1.07 10.69 24.79
CA ASN A 76 0.04 10.93 23.86
C ASN A 76 -0.04 10.18 22.52
N ILE A 77 -1.09 9.37 22.28
CA ILE A 77 -1.32 8.66 21.03
C ILE A 77 -2.46 9.32 20.26
N GLY A 78 -3.66 9.39 20.84
CA GLY A 78 -4.78 10.03 20.19
C GLY A 78 -6.15 9.45 20.57
N TYR A 79 -7.15 9.85 19.80
CA TYR A 79 -8.56 9.53 20.00
C TYR A 79 -9.05 8.53 18.96
N PHE A 80 -9.85 7.59 19.44
CA PHE A 80 -10.59 6.64 18.60
C PHE A 80 -12.08 6.91 18.74
N SER A 81 -12.81 6.80 17.64
CA SER A 81 -14.27 7.00 17.60
C SER A 81 -14.91 6.15 16.51
N LEU A 82 -16.18 5.78 16.68
CA LEU A 82 -16.92 5.06 15.67
C LEU A 82 -17.26 5.97 14.48
N SER A 83 -17.32 5.36 13.29
CA SER A 83 -17.98 5.87 12.10
C SER A 83 -19.08 4.90 11.73
N VAL A 84 -20.26 5.41 11.48
CA VAL A 84 -21.45 4.61 11.16
C VAL A 84 -21.97 4.97 9.78
N ASP A 85 -22.66 4.02 9.15
CA ASP A 85 -23.42 4.20 7.93
C ASP A 85 -24.91 3.99 8.22
N LEU A 86 -25.75 4.58 7.39
CA LEU A 86 -27.19 4.43 7.43
C LEU A 86 -27.65 3.63 6.19
N ASP A 87 -28.01 2.39 6.41
CA ASP A 87 -28.44 1.44 5.38
C ASP A 87 -29.98 1.41 5.30
N MET A 88 -30.55 2.40 4.66
CA MET A 88 -32.02 2.50 4.52
C MET A 88 -32.54 1.56 3.43
N PRO A 89 -33.61 0.81 3.69
CA PRO A 89 -34.32 0.08 2.64
C PRO A 89 -34.93 1.03 1.62
N ASP A 90 -34.96 0.61 0.36
CA ASP A 90 -35.52 1.37 -0.75
C ASP A 90 -36.98 1.80 -0.47
N GLY A 91 -37.28 3.06 -0.77
CA GLY A 91 -38.63 3.64 -0.64
C GLY A 91 -39.04 4.05 0.79
N LYS A 92 -38.14 3.94 1.80
CA LYS A 92 -38.41 4.45 3.14
C LYS A 92 -37.89 5.86 3.34
N SER A 93 -38.68 6.70 4.01
CA SER A 93 -38.24 8.04 4.43
C SER A 93 -37.23 7.97 5.56
N VAL A 94 -36.27 8.88 5.53
CA VAL A 94 -35.21 9.00 6.57
C VAL A 94 -35.79 9.24 7.97
N ASP A 95 -36.92 9.90 8.08
CA ASP A 95 -37.64 10.15 9.35
C ASP A 95 -38.10 8.86 10.05
N LYS A 96 -38.09 7.73 9.31
CA LYS A 96 -38.44 6.41 9.83
C LYS A 96 -37.20 5.52 10.04
N ALA A 97 -36.02 6.15 10.10
CA ALA A 97 -34.80 5.42 10.40
C ALA A 97 -34.87 4.73 11.79
N ARG A 98 -34.44 3.50 11.85
CA ARG A 98 -34.35 2.68 13.08
C ARG A 98 -32.92 2.30 13.35
N GLY A 99 -32.58 1.94 14.57
CA GLY A 99 -31.24 1.48 14.94
C GLY A 99 -30.74 0.31 14.11
N ASP A 100 -31.63 -0.58 13.66
CA ASP A 100 -31.31 -1.72 12.80
C ASP A 100 -30.78 -1.33 11.41
N TYR A 101 -30.97 -0.07 11.01
CA TYR A 101 -30.46 0.48 9.74
C TYR A 101 -29.11 1.17 9.92
N ILE A 102 -28.56 1.17 11.13
CA ILE A 102 -27.25 1.78 11.41
C ILE A 102 -26.22 0.67 11.58
N SER A 103 -25.19 0.70 10.77
CA SER A 103 -24.07 -0.25 10.84
C SER A 103 -22.77 0.48 11.16
N VAL A 104 -21.85 -0.22 11.85
CA VAL A 104 -20.52 0.32 12.13
C VAL A 104 -19.67 0.16 10.87
N ARG A 105 -19.27 1.29 10.28
CA ARG A 105 -18.43 1.31 9.09
C ARG A 105 -16.95 1.15 9.43
N ASN A 106 -16.46 1.90 10.41
CA ASN A 106 -15.03 1.93 10.74
C ASN A 106 -14.77 2.54 12.11
N ILE A 107 -13.55 2.34 12.62
CA ILE A 107 -13.00 3.08 13.75
C ILE A 107 -12.08 4.18 13.18
N LYS A 108 -12.43 5.44 13.46
CA LYS A 108 -11.62 6.61 13.10
C LYS A 108 -10.57 6.84 14.16
N PHE A 109 -9.34 7.10 13.73
CA PHE A 109 -8.24 7.53 14.58
C PHE A 109 -7.92 9.00 14.32
N ARG A 110 -7.79 9.78 15.40
CA ARG A 110 -7.29 11.15 15.37
C ARG A 110 -6.05 11.23 16.26
N PRO A 111 -4.87 11.45 15.70
CA PRO A 111 -3.64 11.50 16.48
C PRO A 111 -3.67 12.65 17.49
N ASP A 112 -2.97 12.46 18.60
CA ASP A 112 -2.67 13.53 19.52
C ASP A 112 -1.82 14.60 18.82
N PHE A 113 -2.03 15.87 19.22
CA PHE A 113 -1.31 16.99 18.61
C PHE A 113 0.20 16.86 18.79
N SER A 114 0.65 16.45 19.99
CA SER A 114 2.07 16.31 20.31
C SER A 114 2.72 15.24 19.42
N LEU A 115 2.10 14.05 19.30
CA LEU A 115 2.57 12.97 18.44
C LEU A 115 2.72 13.45 16.97
N LEU A 116 1.69 14.13 16.45
CA LEU A 116 1.71 14.63 15.09
C LEU A 116 2.83 15.64 14.85
N GLN A 117 3.06 16.55 15.80
CA GLN A 117 4.13 17.56 15.70
C GLN A 117 5.52 16.91 15.76
N GLU A 118 5.71 15.93 16.64
CA GLU A 118 6.98 15.20 16.72
C GLU A 118 7.28 14.44 15.41
N VAL A 119 6.30 13.76 14.84
CA VAL A 119 6.46 13.08 13.55
C VAL A 119 6.82 14.08 12.45
N LYS A 120 6.12 15.23 12.38
CA LYS A 120 6.42 16.30 11.40
C LYS A 120 7.85 16.83 11.54
N THR A 121 8.33 16.97 12.76
CA THR A 121 9.68 17.47 13.03
C THR A 121 10.77 16.45 12.69
N LYS A 122 10.52 15.17 12.96
CA LYS A 122 11.48 14.07 12.76
C LYS A 122 11.47 13.52 11.34
N ALA A 123 10.35 13.60 10.62
CA ALA A 123 10.22 13.06 9.27
C ALA A 123 11.17 13.78 8.30
N ARG A 124 11.92 12.98 7.52
CA ARG A 124 12.78 13.44 6.43
C ARG A 124 12.39 12.70 5.18
N PHE A 125 12.17 13.40 4.09
CA PHE A 125 11.68 12.84 2.84
C PHE A 125 12.78 12.85 1.79
N GLU A 126 12.86 11.75 1.04
CA GLU A 126 13.80 11.59 -0.06
C GLU A 126 13.07 10.99 -1.26
N ARG A 127 13.27 11.58 -2.43
CA ARG A 127 12.64 11.07 -3.65
C ARG A 127 13.21 9.70 -3.99
N ALA A 128 12.32 8.73 -4.20
CA ALA A 128 12.74 7.41 -4.62
C ALA A 128 13.34 7.46 -6.04
N GLN A 129 14.39 6.69 -6.25
CA GLN A 129 15.00 6.55 -7.56
C GLN A 129 14.19 5.64 -8.50
N PHE A 130 13.23 4.92 -7.97
CA PHE A 130 12.34 4.01 -8.70
C PHE A 130 10.88 4.39 -8.44
N SER A 131 10.02 4.14 -9.41
CA SER A 131 8.58 4.44 -9.32
C SER A 131 7.79 3.17 -8.97
N THR A 132 6.70 3.33 -8.18
CA THR A 132 5.72 2.25 -7.98
C THR A 132 4.83 2.03 -9.20
N LYS A 133 4.77 2.99 -10.11
CA LYS A 133 4.08 2.80 -11.40
C LYS A 133 5.04 2.23 -12.42
N SER A 134 4.59 1.24 -13.17
CA SER A 134 5.30 0.81 -14.36
C SER A 134 5.45 1.99 -15.31
N LYS A 135 6.62 2.15 -15.91
CA LYS A 135 6.78 3.05 -17.04
C LYS A 135 5.83 2.59 -18.16
N VAL A 136 5.17 3.54 -18.78
CA VAL A 136 4.28 3.26 -19.90
C VAL A 136 5.12 3.23 -21.18
N PHE A 137 4.97 2.17 -21.96
CA PHE A 137 5.61 1.99 -23.24
C PHE A 137 4.55 1.67 -24.29
N THR A 138 4.76 2.09 -25.53
CA THR A 138 4.03 1.53 -26.66
C THR A 138 4.54 0.11 -26.97
N GLU A 139 3.81 -0.63 -27.78
CA GLU A 139 4.20 -1.99 -28.15
C GLU A 139 5.54 -1.98 -28.93
N GLU A 140 5.68 -1.03 -29.86
CA GLU A 140 6.87 -0.86 -30.67
C GLU A 140 8.09 -0.51 -29.82
N GLU A 141 7.96 0.46 -28.89
CA GLU A 141 9.03 0.84 -27.97
C GLU A 141 9.47 -0.32 -27.08
N MET A 142 8.53 -1.10 -26.57
CA MET A 142 8.84 -2.23 -25.72
C MET A 142 9.54 -3.34 -26.52
N LEU A 143 9.07 -3.60 -27.73
CA LEU A 143 9.67 -4.58 -28.63
C LEU A 143 11.10 -4.22 -29.00
N GLU A 144 11.34 -2.95 -29.34
CA GLU A 144 12.67 -2.44 -29.66
C GLU A 144 13.65 -2.64 -28.48
N LYS A 145 13.24 -2.25 -27.28
CA LYS A 145 14.03 -2.42 -26.06
C LYS A 145 14.33 -3.89 -25.73
N ILE A 146 13.37 -4.77 -25.95
CA ILE A 146 13.58 -6.22 -25.74
C ILE A 146 14.57 -6.75 -26.78
N LYS A 147 14.46 -6.36 -28.03
CA LYS A 147 15.39 -6.76 -29.10
C LYS A 147 16.81 -6.22 -28.86
N GLU A 148 16.93 -4.97 -28.45
CA GLU A 148 18.20 -4.35 -28.07
C GLU A 148 18.87 -5.14 -26.94
N TYR A 149 18.12 -5.47 -25.88
CA TYR A 149 18.63 -6.27 -24.77
C TYR A 149 19.06 -7.68 -25.20
N LEU A 150 18.25 -8.35 -26.02
CA LEU A 150 18.50 -9.70 -26.50
C LEU A 150 19.61 -9.77 -27.57
N SER A 151 20.01 -8.64 -28.16
CA SER A 151 21.21 -8.60 -29.03
C SER A 151 22.51 -8.79 -28.26
N ALA A 152 22.54 -8.38 -27.00
CA ALA A 152 23.69 -8.51 -26.10
C ALA A 152 23.53 -9.66 -25.07
N ASN A 153 22.32 -10.23 -24.91
CA ASN A 153 22.01 -11.25 -23.92
C ASN A 153 21.24 -12.40 -24.55
N SER A 154 21.54 -13.62 -24.12
CA SER A 154 20.94 -14.83 -24.70
C SER A 154 19.44 -14.96 -24.41
N TYR A 155 18.95 -14.45 -23.28
CA TYR A 155 17.55 -14.53 -22.86
C TYR A 155 17.14 -13.32 -22.02
N ILE A 156 15.85 -13.11 -21.88
CA ILE A 156 15.26 -12.15 -20.95
C ILE A 156 14.33 -12.88 -19.98
N ASN A 157 14.25 -12.42 -18.75
CA ASN A 157 13.33 -12.93 -17.75
C ASN A 157 12.53 -11.79 -17.11
N ARG A 158 11.54 -12.14 -16.28
CA ARG A 158 10.69 -11.17 -15.58
C ARG A 158 11.50 -10.15 -14.78
N ARG A 159 12.52 -10.58 -14.03
CA ARG A 159 13.36 -9.68 -13.23
C ARG A 159 14.13 -8.69 -14.07
N ALA A 160 14.67 -9.12 -15.18
CA ALA A 160 15.34 -8.22 -16.13
C ALA A 160 14.38 -7.15 -16.66
N MET A 161 13.15 -7.54 -17.04
CA MET A 161 12.11 -6.60 -17.45
C MET A 161 11.77 -5.58 -16.36
N GLU A 162 11.65 -6.02 -15.11
CA GLU A 162 11.36 -5.14 -13.97
C GLU A 162 12.48 -4.13 -13.74
N MET A 163 13.72 -4.59 -13.72
CA MET A 163 14.89 -3.76 -13.39
C MET A 163 15.27 -2.80 -14.52
N LEU A 164 15.32 -3.29 -15.75
CA LEU A 164 15.82 -2.50 -16.88
C LEU A 164 14.79 -1.51 -17.41
N PHE A 165 13.51 -1.91 -17.41
CA PHE A 165 12.46 -1.09 -18.00
C PHE A 165 11.57 -0.43 -16.95
N ASN A 166 11.94 -0.53 -15.67
CA ASN A 166 11.19 0.04 -14.55
C ASN A 166 9.70 -0.37 -14.57
N LEU A 167 9.46 -1.67 -14.69
CA LEU A 167 8.13 -2.25 -14.74
C LEU A 167 7.77 -2.94 -13.43
N ARG A 168 6.49 -2.92 -13.07
CA ARG A 168 5.96 -3.81 -12.04
C ARG A 168 5.92 -5.25 -12.53
N GLN A 169 5.98 -6.20 -11.60
CA GLN A 169 5.89 -7.63 -11.87
C GLN A 169 4.72 -8.00 -12.79
N SER A 170 3.53 -7.50 -12.50
CA SER A 170 2.33 -7.77 -13.31
C SER A 170 2.44 -7.23 -14.73
N THR A 171 3.01 -6.04 -14.89
CA THR A 171 3.21 -5.41 -16.20
C THR A 171 4.31 -6.13 -17.00
N ALA A 172 5.40 -6.49 -16.34
CA ALA A 172 6.47 -7.28 -16.96
C ALA A 172 5.95 -8.64 -17.48
N LEU A 173 5.17 -9.35 -16.65
CA LEU A 173 4.53 -10.61 -17.05
C LEU A 173 3.52 -10.43 -18.20
N LYS A 174 2.76 -9.31 -18.20
CA LYS A 174 1.82 -9.00 -19.28
C LYS A 174 2.56 -8.82 -20.62
N TRP A 175 3.65 -8.07 -20.64
CA TRP A 175 4.47 -7.90 -21.84
C TRP A 175 5.11 -9.19 -22.32
N LEU A 176 5.70 -9.98 -21.41
CA LEU A 176 6.30 -11.28 -21.78
C LEU A 176 5.27 -12.23 -22.34
N ARG A 177 4.06 -12.28 -21.78
CA ARG A 177 2.96 -13.10 -22.29
C ARG A 177 2.53 -12.60 -23.67
N HIS A 178 2.29 -11.31 -23.83
CA HIS A 178 1.87 -10.70 -25.09
C HIS A 178 2.86 -11.04 -26.23
N PHE A 179 4.16 -10.83 -26.02
CA PHE A 179 5.16 -11.15 -27.03
C PHE A 179 5.37 -12.66 -27.26
N THR A 180 4.97 -13.51 -26.32
CA THR A 180 4.94 -14.95 -26.54
C THR A 180 3.73 -15.34 -27.36
N GLU A 181 2.57 -14.76 -27.10
CA GLU A 181 1.33 -15.01 -27.87
C GLU A 181 1.41 -14.49 -29.30
N THR A 182 2.07 -13.37 -29.52
CA THR A 182 2.33 -12.82 -30.86
C THR A 182 3.49 -13.52 -31.62
N GLY A 183 4.11 -14.53 -30.98
CA GLY A 183 5.19 -15.30 -31.61
C GLY A 183 6.55 -14.59 -31.68
N VAL A 184 6.70 -13.41 -31.10
CA VAL A 184 7.97 -12.66 -31.05
C VAL A 184 8.97 -13.29 -30.09
N LEU A 185 8.48 -13.79 -28.96
CA LEU A 185 9.27 -14.47 -27.94
C LEU A 185 8.89 -15.93 -27.82
N ARG A 186 9.87 -16.79 -27.56
CA ARG A 186 9.71 -18.18 -27.21
C ARG A 186 10.00 -18.36 -25.73
N LYS A 187 9.06 -18.95 -25.01
CA LYS A 187 9.20 -19.24 -23.58
C LYS A 187 9.83 -20.61 -23.38
N GLU A 188 10.85 -20.70 -22.54
CA GLU A 188 11.53 -21.92 -22.11
C GLU A 188 11.76 -21.91 -20.59
N GLY A 189 12.26 -23.04 -20.06
CA GLY A 189 12.59 -23.19 -18.66
C GLY A 189 11.45 -23.75 -17.81
N GLU A 190 11.71 -23.86 -16.50
CA GLU A 190 10.75 -24.41 -15.54
C GLU A 190 9.62 -23.42 -15.21
N ARG A 191 8.50 -23.96 -14.69
CA ARG A 191 7.32 -23.18 -14.31
C ARG A 191 7.65 -21.99 -13.39
N ASN A 192 8.60 -22.15 -12.49
CA ASN A 192 8.99 -21.15 -11.49
C ASN A 192 10.09 -20.19 -11.97
N TYR A 193 10.84 -20.57 -13.02
CA TYR A 193 11.94 -19.80 -13.58
C TYR A 193 11.89 -19.75 -15.12
N PRO A 194 10.83 -19.16 -15.67
CA PRO A 194 10.71 -19.04 -17.13
C PRO A 194 11.71 -18.03 -17.67
N VAL A 195 12.32 -18.37 -18.80
CA VAL A 195 13.18 -17.53 -19.60
C VAL A 195 12.60 -17.39 -21.00
N TYR A 196 12.89 -16.27 -21.66
CA TYR A 196 12.30 -15.94 -22.95
C TYR A 196 13.40 -15.60 -23.94
N PHE A 197 13.33 -16.18 -25.09
CA PHE A 197 14.25 -16.01 -26.22
C PHE A 197 13.55 -15.32 -27.37
N LEU A 198 14.30 -14.62 -28.22
CA LEU A 198 13.77 -14.11 -29.47
C LEU A 198 13.45 -15.30 -30.38
N ASN A 199 12.28 -15.30 -30.97
CA ASN A 199 11.90 -16.32 -31.95
C ASN A 199 12.64 -15.97 -33.28
N LYS A 200 13.27 -16.95 -33.87
CA LYS A 200 14.00 -16.79 -35.13
C LYS A 200 13.03 -16.75 -36.31
#